data_c116cbc69b826c90628a92550f6f9026
#
_entry.id   c116cbc69b826c90628a92550f6f9026
#
_cell.length_a   1.000
_cell.length_b   1.000
_cell.length_c   1.000
_cell.angle_alpha   90.00
_cell.angle_beta   90.00
_cell.angle_gamma   90.00
#
_symmetry.space_group_name_H-M   'P 1'
#
loop_
_entity.id
_entity.type
_entity.pdbx_description
1 polymer ?
#
loop_
_entity_poly.entity_id
_entity_poly.type
_entity_poly.pdbx_seq_one_letter_code
_entity_poly.pdbx_strand_id
1 'polypeptide(L)'
;KITGKYNTVLKQLALDYQSQAFRSTRAIHADCFEWLGRIPADSLHAIVTDPPYGVKEYDFDQLEKKENGNGGIWRIPPSFDGHVRSPLPRFTALDKKEREAIDRFFFEWGKQVMHALRPGGHVFLASNSFLSQLVFHALVRSGLEFRGEFIRLVRTLRGGDRPKNAEDEFPDVCSMPRGCYEPWGIFRKPIPAKMTVAECLRTYQTGGLRRLADGNPFADVVVSERTPKR
;
A
#
# COMPACT_ATOMS: atom_id res chain seq x y z
N LYS A 1 -4.43 21.16 -25.88
CA LYS A 1 -5.68 21.62 -25.19
C LYS A 1 -6.12 20.74 -24.00
N ILE A 2 -5.68 19.49 -23.89
CA ILE A 2 -6.04 18.56 -22.79
C ILE A 2 -5.31 18.92 -21.49
N THR A 3 -4.06 19.34 -21.56
CA THR A 3 -3.20 19.70 -20.41
C THR A 3 -3.73 20.86 -19.56
N GLY A 4 -4.41 21.84 -20.16
CA GLY A 4 -4.94 23.00 -19.40
C GLY A 4 -6.10 22.62 -18.46
N LYS A 5 -6.98 21.76 -18.88
CA LYS A 5 -8.15 21.33 -18.08
C LYS A 5 -7.72 20.50 -16.85
N TYR A 6 -6.76 19.59 -17.03
CA TYR A 6 -6.23 18.81 -15.91
C TYR A 6 -5.49 19.67 -14.88
N ASN A 7 -4.72 20.65 -15.32
CA ASN A 7 -4.03 21.56 -14.40
C ASN A 7 -5.01 22.37 -13.54
N THR A 8 -6.16 22.76 -14.07
CA THR A 8 -7.18 23.47 -13.31
C THR A 8 -7.78 22.57 -12.22
N VAL A 9 -8.17 21.33 -12.57
CA VAL A 9 -8.71 20.37 -11.60
C VAL A 9 -7.68 20.05 -10.51
N LEU A 10 -6.43 19.75 -10.89
CA LEU A 10 -5.35 19.49 -9.92
C LEU A 10 -5.07 20.68 -9.01
N LYS A 11 -5.19 21.90 -9.51
CA LYS A 11 -5.06 23.12 -8.71
C LYS A 11 -6.22 23.24 -7.72
N GLN A 12 -7.44 22.94 -8.13
CA GLN A 12 -8.60 22.95 -7.24
C GLN A 12 -8.48 21.92 -6.12
N LEU A 13 -7.98 20.72 -6.43
CA LEU A 13 -7.74 19.67 -5.43
C LEU A 13 -6.59 19.98 -4.48
N ALA A 14 -5.70 20.91 -4.81
CA ALA A 14 -4.65 21.35 -3.89
C ALA A 14 -5.21 22.17 -2.72
N LEU A 15 -6.41 22.72 -2.84
CA LEU A 15 -7.03 23.60 -1.85
C LEU A 15 -6.06 24.75 -1.47
N ASP A 16 -5.90 24.98 -0.18
CA ASP A 16 -4.98 25.97 0.42
C ASP A 16 -3.64 25.36 0.89
N TYR A 17 -3.41 24.06 0.60
CA TYR A 17 -2.17 23.40 0.97
C TYR A 17 -0.99 23.79 0.09
N GLN A 18 0.21 23.76 0.68
CA GLN A 18 1.44 23.89 -0.08
C GLN A 18 1.51 22.84 -1.17
N SER A 19 1.73 23.26 -2.40
CA SER A 19 1.76 22.31 -3.52
C SER A 19 2.70 22.76 -4.63
N GLN A 20 3.27 21.75 -5.32
CA GLN A 20 4.14 21.96 -6.46
C GLN A 20 3.63 21.20 -7.68
N ALA A 21 3.49 21.89 -8.79
CA ALA A 21 3.11 21.27 -10.07
C ALA A 21 4.36 20.80 -10.83
N PHE A 22 4.26 19.60 -11.40
CA PHE A 22 5.27 19.07 -12.32
C PHE A 22 4.58 18.35 -13.47
N ARG A 23 4.68 18.89 -14.69
CA ARG A 23 3.97 18.37 -15.88
C ARG A 23 2.45 18.21 -15.61
N SER A 24 1.96 16.96 -15.71
CA SER A 24 0.55 16.58 -15.47
C SER A 24 0.29 16.10 -14.04
N THR A 25 1.22 16.33 -13.12
CA THR A 25 1.12 15.93 -11.73
C THR A 25 1.22 17.12 -10.79
N ARG A 26 0.75 16.94 -9.57
CA ARG A 26 0.89 17.91 -8.48
C ARG A 26 1.22 17.19 -7.19
N ALA A 27 2.31 17.54 -6.55
CA ALA A 27 2.61 17.15 -5.19
C ALA A 27 1.90 18.11 -4.23
N ILE A 28 1.21 17.58 -3.22
CA ILE A 28 0.47 18.34 -2.22
C ILE A 28 1.01 17.91 -0.86
N HIS A 29 1.45 18.87 -0.04
CA HIS A 29 1.90 18.60 1.31
C HIS A 29 0.74 18.81 2.28
N ALA A 30 0.10 17.72 2.68
CA ALA A 30 -1.08 17.72 3.53
C ALA A 30 -1.15 16.44 4.38
N ASP A 31 -1.84 16.49 5.50
CA ASP A 31 -2.35 15.28 6.15
C ASP A 31 -3.39 14.62 5.24
N CYS A 32 -3.24 13.31 5.00
CA CYS A 32 -4.09 12.62 4.02
C CYS A 32 -5.55 12.50 4.48
N PHE A 33 -5.82 12.40 5.79
CA PHE A 33 -7.20 12.36 6.30
C PHE A 33 -7.88 13.69 6.13
N GLU A 34 -7.19 14.77 6.52
CA GLU A 34 -7.72 16.11 6.39
C GLU A 34 -7.97 16.47 4.91
N TRP A 35 -6.99 16.17 4.05
CA TRP A 35 -7.11 16.45 2.62
C TRP A 35 -8.26 15.67 1.98
N LEU A 36 -8.36 14.35 2.22
CA LEU A 36 -9.42 13.52 1.67
C LEU A 36 -10.83 13.97 2.15
N GLY A 37 -10.94 14.45 3.39
CA GLY A 37 -12.20 14.96 3.93
C GLY A 37 -12.60 16.33 3.39
N ARG A 38 -11.65 17.12 2.87
CA ARG A 38 -11.90 18.49 2.35
C ARG A 38 -12.09 18.57 0.85
N ILE A 39 -11.57 17.60 0.09
CA ILE A 39 -11.80 17.58 -1.36
C ILE A 39 -13.27 17.24 -1.68
N PRO A 40 -13.81 17.70 -2.81
CA PRO A 40 -15.19 17.37 -3.19
C PRO A 40 -15.41 15.87 -3.26
N ALA A 41 -16.59 15.42 -2.85
CA ALA A 41 -16.99 14.03 -3.04
C ALA A 41 -16.87 13.62 -4.50
N ASP A 42 -16.63 12.33 -4.75
CA ASP A 42 -16.58 11.75 -6.11
C ASP A 42 -15.56 12.43 -7.05
N SER A 43 -14.47 12.99 -6.50
CA SER A 43 -13.46 13.72 -7.28
C SER A 43 -12.33 12.86 -7.81
N LEU A 44 -12.01 11.74 -7.14
CA LEU A 44 -10.90 10.86 -7.51
C LEU A 44 -11.36 9.64 -8.31
N HIS A 45 -10.61 9.29 -9.35
CA HIS A 45 -10.87 8.10 -10.16
C HIS A 45 -10.26 6.83 -9.54
N ALA A 46 -9.09 6.97 -8.93
CA ALA A 46 -8.38 5.87 -8.28
C ALA A 46 -7.42 6.39 -7.21
N ILE A 47 -7.05 5.51 -6.28
CA ILE A 47 -6.01 5.73 -5.28
C ILE A 47 -5.03 4.55 -5.39
N VAL A 48 -3.73 4.86 -5.42
CA VAL A 48 -2.66 3.87 -5.36
C VAL A 48 -1.72 4.29 -4.24
N THR A 49 -1.51 3.42 -3.27
CA THR A 49 -0.75 3.78 -2.08
C THR A 49 0.00 2.59 -1.48
N ASP A 50 1.17 2.87 -0.94
CA ASP A 50 1.96 2.00 -0.07
C ASP A 50 2.07 2.71 1.29
N PRO A 51 1.06 2.55 2.16
CA PRO A 51 0.99 3.29 3.42
C PRO A 51 1.89 2.68 4.49
N PRO A 52 2.23 3.42 5.56
CA PRO A 52 2.91 2.87 6.72
C PRO A 52 1.98 1.95 7.52
N TYR A 53 1.96 0.68 7.21
CA TYR A 53 1.09 -0.31 7.83
C TYR A 53 1.73 -0.92 9.10
N GLY A 54 1.69 -0.20 10.22
CA GLY A 54 2.09 -0.71 11.52
C GLY A 54 3.58 -0.99 11.68
N VAL A 55 4.39 -0.23 10.97
CA VAL A 55 5.84 -0.26 11.12
C VAL A 55 6.21 0.50 12.38
N LYS A 56 6.80 -0.17 13.35
CA LYS A 56 7.46 0.52 14.47
C LYS A 56 8.76 1.12 13.97
N GLU A 57 8.91 2.42 14.12
CA GLU A 57 10.21 3.05 13.99
C GLU A 57 11.17 2.49 15.04
N TYR A 58 12.44 2.45 14.71
CA TYR A 58 13.45 2.04 15.67
C TYR A 58 13.50 3.06 16.83
N ASP A 59 13.43 2.56 18.05
CA ASP A 59 13.74 3.37 19.22
C ASP A 59 15.25 3.68 19.29
N PHE A 60 15.62 4.58 20.20
CA PHE A 60 17.00 5.05 20.30
C PHE A 60 17.99 3.91 20.57
N ASP A 61 17.64 2.96 21.44
CA ASP A 61 18.45 1.79 21.77
C ASP A 61 18.66 0.87 20.57
N GLN A 62 17.66 0.77 19.71
CA GLN A 62 17.73 -0.03 18.49
C GLN A 62 18.59 0.64 17.42
N LEU A 63 18.56 1.97 17.35
CA LEU A 63 19.42 2.74 16.44
C LEU A 63 20.89 2.64 16.90
N GLU A 64 21.16 2.73 18.19
CA GLU A 64 22.51 2.57 18.75
C GLU A 64 23.07 1.15 18.50
N LYS A 65 22.25 0.12 18.72
CA LYS A 65 22.61 -1.27 18.36
C LYS A 65 22.91 -1.44 16.88
N LYS A 66 22.20 -0.68 16.02
CA LYS A 66 22.45 -0.64 14.58
C LYS A 66 23.82 -0.05 14.27
N GLU A 67 24.15 1.08 14.83
CA GLU A 67 25.43 1.76 14.60
C GLU A 67 26.60 0.92 15.07
N ASN A 68 26.45 0.22 16.20
CA ASN A 68 27.45 -0.64 16.77
C ASN A 68 27.52 -2.05 16.14
N GLY A 69 26.69 -2.36 15.13
CA GLY A 69 26.65 -3.67 14.48
C GLY A 69 26.19 -4.82 15.36
N ASN A 70 25.62 -4.53 16.54
CA ASN A 70 25.15 -5.50 17.52
C ASN A 70 23.67 -5.85 17.33
N GLY A 71 23.38 -7.15 17.20
CA GLY A 71 22.02 -7.68 17.12
C GLY A 71 21.70 -8.38 15.78
N GLY A 72 20.87 -9.41 15.86
CA GLY A 72 20.53 -10.29 14.74
C GLY A 72 19.80 -9.61 13.57
N ILE A 73 19.14 -8.47 13.81
CA ILE A 73 18.44 -7.67 12.80
C ILE A 73 19.36 -7.15 11.70
N TRP A 74 20.60 -6.85 12.04
CA TRP A 74 21.56 -6.20 11.15
C TRP A 74 22.26 -7.20 10.22
N ARG A 75 22.10 -8.48 10.49
CA ARG A 75 22.60 -9.57 9.66
C ARG A 75 21.58 -9.99 8.60
N ILE A 76 20.93 -9.03 7.97
CA ILE A 76 20.00 -9.32 6.86
C ILE A 76 20.87 -9.75 5.67
N PRO A 77 20.71 -10.98 5.17
CA PRO A 77 21.46 -11.41 3.99
C PRO A 77 21.12 -10.50 2.81
N PRO A 78 22.02 -10.33 1.86
CA PRO A 78 21.77 -9.56 0.65
C PRO A 78 20.51 -10.09 -0.05
N SER A 79 19.86 -9.25 -0.83
CA SER A 79 18.77 -9.69 -1.68
C SER A 79 19.25 -10.72 -2.71
N PHE A 80 18.35 -11.45 -3.37
CA PHE A 80 18.72 -12.40 -4.41
C PHE A 80 19.55 -11.78 -5.55
N ASP A 81 19.47 -10.47 -5.71
CA ASP A 81 20.24 -9.68 -6.68
C ASP A 81 21.58 -9.17 -6.12
N GLY A 82 21.98 -9.59 -4.90
CA GLY A 82 23.25 -9.22 -4.27
C GLY A 82 23.33 -7.80 -3.70
N HIS A 83 22.27 -6.99 -3.77
CA HIS A 83 22.30 -5.64 -3.23
C HIS A 83 22.23 -5.61 -1.70
N VAL A 84 23.01 -4.70 -1.09
CA VAL A 84 22.95 -4.41 0.34
C VAL A 84 21.59 -3.80 0.66
N ARG A 85 20.91 -4.33 1.68
CA ARG A 85 19.61 -3.83 2.14
C ARG A 85 19.80 -2.83 3.26
N SER A 86 18.96 -1.80 3.20
CA SER A 86 18.71 -1.00 4.38
C SER A 86 18.01 -1.85 5.44
N PRO A 87 18.34 -1.73 6.72
CA PRO A 87 17.57 -2.32 7.80
C PRO A 87 16.12 -1.84 7.67
N LEU A 88 15.20 -2.78 7.70
CA LEU A 88 13.78 -2.46 7.64
C LEU A 88 13.20 -2.54 9.03
N PRO A 89 12.23 -1.68 9.32
CA PRO A 89 11.51 -1.73 10.57
C PRO A 89 11.01 -3.14 10.86
N ARG A 90 11.05 -3.55 12.12
CA ARG A 90 10.53 -4.85 12.52
C ARG A 90 9.02 -4.89 12.38
N PHE A 91 8.51 -5.85 11.64
CA PHE A 91 7.15 -6.35 11.83
C PHE A 91 7.18 -7.33 13.02
N THR A 92 7.49 -6.84 14.19
CA THR A 92 7.42 -7.65 15.40
C THR A 92 5.97 -7.84 15.80
N ALA A 93 5.73 -8.90 16.53
CA ALA A 93 4.42 -9.24 17.04
C ALA A 93 3.73 -8.00 17.63
N LEU A 94 2.78 -7.46 16.89
CA LEU A 94 1.96 -6.37 17.37
C LEU A 94 1.06 -6.90 18.49
N ASP A 95 1.00 -6.18 19.59
CA ASP A 95 0.06 -6.51 20.65
C ASP A 95 -1.38 -6.23 20.19
N LYS A 96 -2.34 -6.60 21.05
CA LYS A 96 -3.76 -6.44 20.74
C LYS A 96 -4.13 -4.98 20.48
N LYS A 97 -3.60 -4.04 21.28
CA LYS A 97 -3.90 -2.60 21.16
C LYS A 97 -3.34 -2.01 19.86
N GLU A 98 -2.14 -2.42 19.49
CA GLU A 98 -1.51 -2.01 18.24
C GLU A 98 -2.30 -2.49 17.02
N ARG A 99 -2.77 -3.73 17.06
CA ARG A 99 -3.62 -4.29 16.00
C ARG A 99 -4.97 -3.56 15.89
N GLU A 100 -5.59 -3.26 17.02
CA GLU A 100 -6.84 -2.46 17.08
C GLU A 100 -6.61 -1.03 16.56
N ALA A 101 -5.45 -0.43 16.83
CA ALA A 101 -5.11 0.90 16.32
C ALA A 101 -4.95 0.89 14.79
N ILE A 102 -4.29 -0.11 14.22
CA ILE A 102 -4.14 -0.28 12.77
C ILE A 102 -5.51 -0.50 12.13
N ASP A 103 -6.33 -1.39 12.68
CA ASP A 103 -7.68 -1.66 12.18
C ASP A 103 -8.52 -0.38 12.15
N ARG A 104 -8.51 0.38 13.24
CA ARG A 104 -9.23 1.65 13.33
C ARG A 104 -8.71 2.66 12.32
N PHE A 105 -7.39 2.80 12.18
CA PHE A 105 -6.76 3.72 11.24
C PHE A 105 -7.25 3.45 9.81
N PHE A 106 -7.16 2.20 9.35
CA PHE A 106 -7.56 1.85 7.98
C PHE A 106 -9.07 1.89 7.77
N PHE A 107 -9.86 1.61 8.81
CA PHE A 107 -11.30 1.78 8.75
C PHE A 107 -11.70 3.26 8.55
N GLU A 108 -11.14 4.16 9.35
CA GLU A 108 -11.44 5.60 9.23
C GLU A 108 -10.87 6.18 7.92
N TRP A 109 -9.67 5.76 7.52
CA TRP A 109 -9.12 6.12 6.22
C TRP A 109 -10.02 5.65 5.07
N GLY A 110 -10.50 4.42 5.13
CA GLY A 110 -11.42 3.86 4.15
C GLY A 110 -12.72 4.66 3.99
N LYS A 111 -13.25 5.24 5.07
CA LYS A 111 -14.41 6.14 5.02
C LYS A 111 -14.09 7.42 4.24
N GLN A 112 -12.93 8.02 4.46
CA GLN A 112 -12.50 9.21 3.71
C GLN A 112 -12.30 8.87 2.24
N VAL A 113 -11.74 7.70 1.94
CA VAL A 113 -11.59 7.19 0.59
C VAL A 113 -12.96 6.99 -0.08
N MET A 114 -13.93 6.43 0.63
CA MET A 114 -15.31 6.28 0.14
C MET A 114 -15.97 7.62 -0.20
N HIS A 115 -15.67 8.69 0.55
CA HIS A 115 -16.11 10.04 0.22
C HIS A 115 -15.47 10.53 -1.09
N ALA A 116 -14.15 10.44 -1.19
CA ALA A 116 -13.37 11.06 -2.25
C ALA A 116 -13.43 10.33 -3.59
N LEU A 117 -13.56 8.98 -3.59
CA LEU A 117 -13.64 8.18 -4.81
C LEU A 117 -14.97 8.36 -5.53
N ARG A 118 -14.90 8.38 -6.86
CA ARG A 118 -16.08 8.22 -7.73
C ARG A 118 -16.68 6.83 -7.57
N PRO A 119 -17.99 6.66 -7.75
CA PRO A 119 -18.60 5.33 -7.87
C PRO A 119 -17.82 4.46 -8.88
N GLY A 120 -17.48 3.23 -8.50
CA GLY A 120 -16.64 2.37 -9.33
C GLY A 120 -15.15 2.68 -9.33
N GLY A 121 -14.69 3.72 -8.62
CA GLY A 121 -13.27 4.05 -8.47
C GLY A 121 -12.52 2.97 -7.69
N HIS A 122 -11.25 2.74 -8.03
CA HIS A 122 -10.45 1.67 -7.45
C HIS A 122 -9.42 2.18 -6.45
N VAL A 123 -9.11 1.34 -5.46
CA VAL A 123 -7.97 1.49 -4.56
C VAL A 123 -7.04 0.32 -4.76
N PHE A 124 -5.75 0.62 -4.95
CA PHE A 124 -4.66 -0.35 -4.89
C PHE A 124 -3.83 -0.01 -3.66
N LEU A 125 -3.82 -0.90 -2.69
CA LEU A 125 -3.16 -0.68 -1.41
C LEU A 125 -2.18 -1.80 -1.09
N ALA A 126 -0.89 -1.44 -0.98
CA ALA A 126 0.14 -2.35 -0.53
C ALA A 126 -0.03 -2.72 0.94
N SER A 127 0.34 -3.95 1.27
CA SER A 127 0.43 -4.40 2.65
C SER A 127 1.52 -5.48 2.77
N ASN A 128 1.74 -5.98 3.96
CA ASN A 128 2.55 -7.18 4.15
C ASN A 128 1.66 -8.40 4.45
N SER A 129 2.20 -9.59 4.26
CA SER A 129 1.46 -10.85 4.43
C SER A 129 0.94 -11.10 5.85
N PHE A 130 1.47 -10.42 6.87
CA PHE A 130 1.02 -10.58 8.26
C PHE A 130 -0.16 -9.68 8.62
N LEU A 131 -0.23 -8.51 8.00
CA LEU A 131 -1.20 -7.46 8.32
C LEU A 131 -2.27 -7.30 7.26
N SER A 132 -2.08 -7.86 6.06
CA SER A 132 -3.02 -7.72 4.94
C SER A 132 -4.45 -8.10 5.33
N GLN A 133 -4.63 -9.19 6.05
CA GLN A 133 -5.95 -9.62 6.53
C GLN A 133 -6.63 -8.55 7.41
N LEU A 134 -5.88 -7.87 8.27
CA LEU A 134 -6.40 -6.84 9.17
C LEU A 134 -6.74 -5.57 8.40
N VAL A 135 -5.80 -5.11 7.60
CA VAL A 135 -5.92 -3.90 6.79
C VAL A 135 -7.05 -4.04 5.77
N PHE A 136 -7.08 -5.15 5.02
CA PHE A 136 -8.08 -5.38 3.97
C PHE A 136 -9.48 -5.55 4.54
N HIS A 137 -9.60 -6.23 5.69
CA HIS A 137 -10.89 -6.34 6.39
C HIS A 137 -11.41 -4.98 6.88
N ALA A 138 -10.53 -4.12 7.39
CA ALA A 138 -10.90 -2.77 7.81
C ALA A 138 -11.46 -1.94 6.63
N LEU A 139 -10.84 -2.04 5.44
CA LEU A 139 -11.32 -1.36 4.24
C LEU A 139 -12.67 -1.90 3.75
N VAL A 140 -12.88 -3.22 3.81
CA VAL A 140 -14.20 -3.80 3.47
C VAL A 140 -15.28 -3.29 4.43
N ARG A 141 -15.00 -3.25 5.72
CA ARG A 141 -15.95 -2.70 6.71
C ARG A 141 -16.23 -1.22 6.51
N SER A 142 -15.32 -0.46 5.92
CA SER A 142 -15.57 0.95 5.59
C SER A 142 -16.52 1.15 4.40
N GLY A 143 -16.89 0.08 3.70
CA GLY A 143 -17.84 0.09 2.59
C GLY A 143 -17.22 -0.18 1.20
N LEU A 144 -15.90 -0.38 1.13
CA LEU A 144 -15.24 -0.75 -0.13
C LEU A 144 -15.49 -2.22 -0.48
N GLU A 145 -15.72 -2.51 -1.76
CA GLU A 145 -15.78 -3.88 -2.27
C GLU A 145 -14.36 -4.43 -2.46
N PHE A 146 -14.05 -5.56 -1.86
CA PHE A 146 -12.81 -6.28 -2.17
C PHE A 146 -12.92 -6.95 -3.55
N ARG A 147 -11.94 -6.69 -4.41
CA ARG A 147 -11.92 -7.17 -5.81
C ARG A 147 -10.80 -8.15 -6.11
N GLY A 148 -10.09 -8.60 -5.09
CA GLY A 148 -8.96 -9.50 -5.20
C GLY A 148 -7.65 -8.83 -4.81
N GLU A 149 -6.58 -9.52 -5.09
CA GLU A 149 -5.22 -9.05 -4.83
C GLU A 149 -4.39 -9.16 -6.10
N PHE A 150 -3.35 -8.34 -6.21
CA PHE A 150 -2.22 -8.68 -7.04
C PHE A 150 -0.97 -8.83 -6.18
N ILE A 151 -0.09 -9.70 -6.61
CA ILE A 151 1.12 -10.07 -5.90
C ILE A 151 2.31 -9.43 -6.60
N ARG A 152 3.02 -8.57 -5.89
CA ARG A 152 4.32 -8.11 -6.32
C ARG A 152 5.38 -9.08 -5.81
N LEU A 153 6.03 -9.81 -6.71
CA LEU A 153 7.16 -10.64 -6.35
C LEU A 153 8.35 -9.75 -6.00
N VAL A 154 8.77 -9.83 -4.75
CA VAL A 154 9.92 -9.12 -4.23
C VAL A 154 10.94 -10.17 -3.86
N ARG A 155 12.01 -10.31 -4.64
CA ARG A 155 13.08 -11.29 -4.39
C ARG A 155 13.86 -10.95 -3.12
N THR A 156 13.13 -10.85 -1.99
CA THR A 156 13.72 -10.54 -0.70
C THR A 156 13.64 -11.76 0.20
N LEU A 157 14.77 -12.11 0.81
CA LEU A 157 14.85 -13.18 1.79
C LEU A 157 14.51 -12.59 3.18
N ARG A 158 13.22 -12.53 3.52
CA ARG A 158 12.78 -12.12 4.85
C ARG A 158 12.03 -13.25 5.53
N GLY A 159 12.19 -13.35 6.85
CA GLY A 159 11.64 -14.44 7.62
C GLY A 159 12.47 -15.72 7.49
N GLY A 160 11.92 -16.82 7.93
CA GLY A 160 12.65 -18.07 8.08
C GLY A 160 13.59 -18.05 9.27
N ASP A 161 13.35 -17.16 10.22
CA ASP A 161 14.15 -17.09 11.45
C ASP A 161 13.93 -18.35 12.28
N ARG A 162 15.02 -18.88 12.83
CA ARG A 162 14.96 -19.98 13.80
C ARG A 162 14.30 -19.51 15.09
N PRO A 163 13.80 -20.42 15.93
CA PRO A 163 13.28 -20.07 17.26
C PRO A 163 14.33 -19.32 18.06
N LYS A 164 13.97 -18.14 18.54
CA LYS A 164 14.90 -17.25 19.28
C LYS A 164 15.39 -17.92 20.56
N ASN A 165 16.69 -17.90 20.77
CA ASN A 165 17.40 -18.53 21.89
C ASN A 165 17.29 -20.06 21.93
N ALA A 166 16.92 -20.70 20.85
CA ALA A 166 16.82 -22.15 20.69
C ALA A 166 17.26 -22.59 19.27
N GLU A 167 18.09 -21.80 18.63
CA GLU A 167 18.50 -21.99 17.24
C GLU A 167 19.29 -23.28 17.05
N ASP A 168 20.09 -23.67 18.07
CA ASP A 168 20.89 -24.89 18.06
C ASP A 168 20.08 -26.12 18.50
N GLU A 169 19.04 -25.92 19.31
CA GLU A 169 18.12 -26.98 19.74
C GLU A 169 17.18 -27.41 18.60
N PHE A 170 16.76 -26.43 17.77
CA PHE A 170 15.83 -26.67 16.66
C PHE A 170 16.38 -26.15 15.32
N PRO A 171 17.46 -26.76 14.80
CA PRO A 171 18.15 -26.26 13.60
C PRO A 171 17.30 -26.30 12.34
N ASP A 172 16.30 -27.19 12.29
CA ASP A 172 15.43 -27.43 11.11
C ASP A 172 14.08 -26.71 11.22
N VAL A 173 13.85 -25.92 12.30
CA VAL A 173 12.57 -25.24 12.53
C VAL A 173 12.69 -23.76 12.21
N CYS A 174 11.69 -23.25 11.47
CA CYS A 174 11.52 -21.81 11.26
C CYS A 174 10.25 -21.33 11.96
N SER A 175 10.34 -20.19 12.63
CA SER A 175 9.17 -19.57 13.29
C SER A 175 8.14 -19.04 12.29
N MET A 176 8.54 -18.79 11.05
CA MET A 176 7.68 -18.32 9.96
C MET A 176 8.29 -18.62 8.61
N PRO A 177 7.50 -18.72 7.53
CA PRO A 177 8.04 -18.85 6.18
C PRO A 177 8.81 -17.59 5.76
N ARG A 178 9.72 -17.76 4.80
CA ARG A 178 10.38 -16.64 4.12
C ARG A 178 9.39 -15.92 3.20
N GLY A 179 9.22 -14.62 3.43
CA GLY A 179 8.43 -13.78 2.54
C GLY A 179 9.17 -13.46 1.26
N CYS A 180 8.54 -13.72 0.11
CA CYS A 180 9.07 -13.37 -1.21
C CYS A 180 8.07 -12.56 -2.04
N TYR A 181 7.01 -12.08 -1.44
CA TYR A 181 5.99 -11.28 -2.10
C TYR A 181 5.43 -10.18 -1.19
N GLU A 182 4.85 -9.21 -1.83
CA GLU A 182 4.11 -8.11 -1.23
C GLU A 182 2.68 -8.15 -1.79
N PRO A 183 1.66 -8.37 -0.93
CA PRO A 183 0.27 -8.38 -1.37
C PRO A 183 -0.23 -6.95 -1.55
N TRP A 184 -0.93 -6.71 -2.66
CA TRP A 184 -1.63 -5.47 -2.94
C TRP A 184 -3.13 -5.75 -3.04
N GLY A 185 -3.90 -5.26 -2.10
CA GLY A 185 -5.35 -5.36 -2.15
C GLY A 185 -5.94 -4.45 -3.22
N ILE A 186 -6.86 -4.99 -4.00
CA ILE A 186 -7.65 -4.25 -4.98
C ILE A 186 -9.04 -4.06 -4.41
N PHE A 187 -9.43 -2.80 -4.24
CA PHE A 187 -10.76 -2.45 -3.76
C PHE A 187 -11.46 -1.54 -4.76
N ARG A 188 -12.76 -1.43 -4.64
CA ARG A 188 -13.59 -0.57 -5.47
C ARG A 188 -14.68 0.09 -4.64
N LYS A 189 -14.92 1.39 -4.83
CA LYS A 189 -16.16 2.00 -4.36
C LYS A 189 -17.34 1.35 -5.09
N PRO A 190 -18.39 0.90 -4.39
CA PRO A 190 -19.55 0.26 -5.04
C PRO A 190 -20.07 1.06 -6.23
N ILE A 191 -20.44 0.35 -7.27
CA ILE A 191 -21.21 0.92 -8.39
C ILE A 191 -22.65 1.10 -7.91
N PRO A 192 -23.33 2.21 -8.25
CA PRO A 192 -24.74 2.41 -7.87
C PRO A 192 -25.63 1.23 -8.23
N ALA A 193 -26.58 0.93 -7.36
CA ALA A 193 -27.49 -0.19 -7.57
C ALA A 193 -28.16 -0.10 -8.97
N LYS A 194 -28.28 -1.24 -9.63
CA LYS A 194 -28.82 -1.41 -10.98
C LYS A 194 -27.98 -0.79 -12.12
N MET A 195 -26.86 -0.14 -11.84
CA MET A 195 -25.94 0.37 -12.84
C MET A 195 -24.97 -0.72 -13.27
N THR A 196 -24.78 -0.91 -14.55
CA THR A 196 -23.75 -1.80 -15.11
C THR A 196 -22.38 -1.14 -15.11
N VAL A 197 -21.30 -1.94 -15.24
CA VAL A 197 -19.93 -1.42 -15.39
C VAL A 197 -19.84 -0.49 -16.63
N ALA A 198 -20.51 -0.83 -17.72
CA ALA A 198 -20.51 -0.01 -18.93
C ALA A 198 -21.14 1.37 -18.70
N GLU A 199 -22.25 1.43 -17.98
CA GLU A 199 -22.91 2.68 -17.60
C GLU A 199 -22.04 3.50 -16.65
N CYS A 200 -21.41 2.84 -15.66
CA CYS A 200 -20.47 3.48 -14.75
C CYS A 200 -19.26 4.10 -15.50
N LEU A 201 -18.71 3.39 -16.49
CA LEU A 201 -17.64 3.90 -17.34
C LEU A 201 -18.06 5.13 -18.15
N ARG A 202 -19.28 5.15 -18.69
CA ARG A 202 -19.81 6.31 -19.44
C ARG A 202 -20.06 7.51 -18.53
N THR A 203 -20.58 7.28 -17.33
CA THR A 203 -21.02 8.34 -16.41
C THR A 203 -19.87 8.88 -15.57
N TYR A 204 -19.11 7.99 -14.93
CA TYR A 204 -18.08 8.36 -13.95
C TYR A 204 -16.65 8.16 -14.44
N GLN A 205 -16.46 7.49 -15.59
CA GLN A 205 -15.15 7.11 -16.15
C GLN A 205 -14.36 6.14 -15.24
N THR A 206 -15.10 5.36 -14.45
CA THR A 206 -14.63 4.38 -13.48
C THR A 206 -15.44 3.09 -13.61
N GLY A 207 -15.13 2.05 -12.82
CA GLY A 207 -15.89 0.80 -12.77
C GLY A 207 -15.13 -0.41 -13.30
N GLY A 208 -14.15 -0.21 -14.16
CA GLY A 208 -13.30 -1.27 -14.72
C GLY A 208 -11.82 -0.90 -14.70
N LEU A 209 -10.98 -1.92 -14.82
CA LEU A 209 -9.52 -1.77 -14.94
C LEU A 209 -9.15 -1.75 -16.43
N ARG A 210 -8.17 -0.91 -16.77
CA ARG A 210 -7.66 -0.85 -18.15
C ARG A 210 -6.81 -2.06 -18.48
N ARG A 211 -6.91 -2.52 -19.70
CA ARG A 211 -6.00 -3.51 -20.28
C ARG A 211 -4.61 -2.89 -20.49
N LEU A 212 -3.59 -3.73 -20.62
CA LEU A 212 -2.26 -3.34 -21.05
C LEU A 212 -2.30 -2.78 -22.48
N ALA A 213 -1.19 -2.16 -22.91
CA ALA A 213 -1.08 -1.57 -24.23
C ALA A 213 -1.24 -2.57 -25.39
N ASP A 214 -0.89 -3.84 -25.15
CA ASP A 214 -1.07 -4.96 -26.08
C ASP A 214 -2.51 -5.52 -26.12
N GLY A 215 -3.43 -4.95 -25.34
CA GLY A 215 -4.82 -5.37 -25.25
C GLY A 215 -5.09 -6.51 -24.27
N ASN A 216 -4.08 -7.07 -23.64
CA ASN A 216 -4.25 -8.13 -22.65
C ASN A 216 -4.66 -7.57 -21.27
N PRO A 217 -5.39 -8.34 -20.43
CA PRO A 217 -5.56 -7.98 -19.04
C PRO A 217 -4.21 -8.02 -18.33
N PHE A 218 -4.00 -7.18 -17.31
CA PHE A 218 -2.81 -7.32 -16.49
C PHE A 218 -2.90 -8.59 -15.62
N ALA A 219 -1.73 -9.19 -15.37
CA ALA A 219 -1.65 -10.38 -14.52
C ALA A 219 -1.79 -9.98 -13.04
N ASP A 220 -2.31 -10.89 -12.25
CA ASP A 220 -2.40 -10.74 -10.79
C ASP A 220 -1.05 -10.97 -10.08
N VAL A 221 -0.02 -11.38 -10.81
CA VAL A 221 1.36 -11.49 -10.33
C VAL A 221 2.28 -10.62 -11.17
N VAL A 222 3.00 -9.72 -10.49
CA VAL A 222 3.96 -8.80 -11.13
C VAL A 222 5.36 -9.07 -10.58
N VAL A 223 6.30 -9.31 -11.48
CA VAL A 223 7.72 -9.40 -11.14
C VAL A 223 8.32 -7.99 -11.13
N SER A 224 8.81 -7.55 -9.97
CA SER A 224 9.51 -6.28 -9.84
C SER A 224 10.97 -6.46 -10.28
N GLU A 225 11.31 -5.98 -11.46
CA GLU A 225 12.70 -5.85 -11.89
C GLU A 225 13.26 -4.49 -11.44
N ARG A 226 14.46 -4.49 -10.87
CA ARG A 226 15.15 -3.24 -10.60
C ARG A 226 15.71 -2.69 -11.92
N THR A 227 15.38 -1.45 -12.23
CA THR A 227 16.07 -0.73 -13.28
C THR A 227 17.54 -0.61 -12.90
N PRO A 228 18.49 -1.04 -13.75
CA PRO A 228 19.91 -0.84 -13.50
C PRO A 228 20.15 0.65 -13.19
N LYS A 229 20.92 0.95 -12.15
CA LYS A 229 21.38 2.32 -11.92
C LYS A 229 22.21 2.73 -13.12
N ARG A 230 21.78 3.76 -13.84
CA ARG A 230 22.58 4.45 -14.84
C ARG A 230 23.73 5.21 -14.17
#